data_227e2d66bd758c13def91aab0e5ae793
#
_entry.id   227e2d66bd758c13def91aab0e5ae793
#
_cell.length_a   1.000
_cell.length_b   1.000
_cell.length_c   1.000
_cell.angle_alpha   90.00
_cell.angle_beta   90.00
_cell.angle_gamma   90.00
#
_symmetry.space_group_name_H-M   'P 1'
#
loop_
_entity.id
_entity.type
_entity.pdbx_description
1 polymer ?
#
loop_
_entity_poly.entity_id
_entity_poly.type
_entity_poly.pdbx_seq_one_letter_code
_entity_poly.pdbx_strand_id
1 'polypeptide(L)'
;MIIVLLLWRWRYRFFNFLSSFFGSTQYASDGRVIAKTPSVGLGDDQESVNVTLFDNMVRTFSRNIELNVKLAIVPALHQILSEHSFSKNFIFEMCDYSPLIPKSSVHLISHALWLGLEFEFSTAIHIIAPQLEKIVREQ
;
A
#
# COMPACT_ATOMS: atom_id res chain seq x y z
N MET A 1 13.53 17.23 -16.84
CA MET A 1 13.06 16.22 -15.85
C MET A 1 12.85 16.79 -14.45
N ILE A 2 13.69 17.67 -13.94
CA ILE A 2 13.58 18.32 -12.61
C ILE A 2 12.36 19.25 -12.49
N ILE A 3 12.04 20.01 -13.53
CA ILE A 3 10.91 20.97 -13.54
C ILE A 3 9.56 20.24 -13.43
N VAL A 4 9.41 19.08 -14.04
CA VAL A 4 8.17 18.28 -13.97
C VAL A 4 7.96 17.74 -12.54
N LEU A 5 9.03 17.32 -11.85
CA LEU A 5 8.98 16.88 -10.45
C LEU A 5 8.65 18.03 -9.48
N LEU A 6 9.14 19.23 -9.75
CA LEU A 6 8.84 20.42 -8.94
C LEU A 6 7.39 20.87 -9.14
N LEU A 7 6.88 20.87 -10.37
CA LEU A 7 5.48 21.18 -10.67
C LEU A 7 4.53 20.13 -10.09
N TRP A 8 4.91 18.83 -10.11
CA TRP A 8 4.12 17.75 -9.51
C TRP A 8 4.08 17.90 -7.99
N ARG A 9 5.20 18.21 -7.35
CA ARG A 9 5.31 18.46 -5.90
C ARG A 9 4.50 19.69 -5.46
N TRP A 10 4.48 20.77 -6.28
CA TRP A 10 3.70 21.98 -6.01
C TRP A 10 2.19 21.72 -6.14
N ARG A 11 1.78 21.01 -7.19
CA ARG A 11 0.39 20.63 -7.45
C ARG A 11 -0.17 19.72 -6.33
N TYR A 12 0.63 18.80 -5.83
CA TYR A 12 0.25 17.90 -4.71
C TYR A 12 0.07 18.67 -3.41
N ARG A 13 0.96 19.58 -3.08
CA ARG A 13 0.88 20.44 -1.87
C ARG A 13 -0.32 21.38 -1.94
N PHE A 14 -0.58 21.98 -3.07
CA PHE A 14 -1.69 22.92 -3.27
C PHE A 14 -3.06 22.19 -3.18
N PHE A 15 -3.18 21.01 -3.76
CA PHE A 15 -4.42 20.23 -3.71
C PHE A 15 -4.71 19.70 -2.30
N ASN A 16 -3.70 19.25 -1.56
CA ASN A 16 -3.84 18.85 -0.17
C ASN A 16 -4.19 20.04 0.74
N PHE A 17 -3.62 21.20 0.46
CA PHE A 17 -3.96 22.42 1.19
C PHE A 17 -5.43 22.81 0.97
N LEU A 18 -5.89 22.82 -0.27
CA LEU A 18 -7.30 23.12 -0.57
C LEU A 18 -8.25 22.07 0.05
N SER A 19 -7.88 20.79 0.03
CA SER A 19 -8.72 19.72 0.60
C SER A 19 -8.84 19.81 2.13
N SER A 20 -7.88 20.43 2.81
CA SER A 20 -7.92 20.61 4.26
C SER A 20 -9.01 21.60 4.74
N PHE A 21 -9.46 22.52 3.86
CA PHE A 21 -10.58 23.41 4.16
C PHE A 21 -11.95 22.69 4.20
N PHE A 22 -12.03 21.49 3.62
CA PHE A 22 -13.26 20.71 3.62
C PHE A 22 -13.15 19.56 4.61
N GLY A 23 -13.97 19.61 5.65
CA GLY A 23 -14.13 18.47 6.56
C GLY A 23 -14.62 17.24 5.79
N SER A 24 -14.26 16.06 6.22
CA SER A 24 -14.72 14.82 5.61
C SER A 24 -15.18 13.81 6.66
N THR A 25 -16.20 13.05 6.30
CA THR A 25 -16.73 11.99 7.14
C THR A 25 -16.57 10.66 6.40
N GLN A 26 -15.98 9.67 7.05
CA GLN A 26 -15.89 8.31 6.53
C GLN A 26 -17.00 7.45 7.14
N TYR A 27 -17.63 6.67 6.27
CA TYR A 27 -18.66 5.73 6.66
C TYR A 27 -18.19 4.30 6.41
N ALA A 28 -18.54 3.39 7.33
CA ALA A 28 -18.44 1.96 7.09
C ALA A 28 -19.48 1.53 6.04
N SER A 29 -19.33 0.32 5.51
CA SER A 29 -20.31 -0.28 4.59
C SER A 29 -21.72 -0.41 5.19
N ASP A 30 -21.84 -0.41 6.52
CA ASP A 30 -23.09 -0.44 7.27
C ASP A 30 -23.64 0.96 7.62
N GLY A 31 -23.03 2.04 7.08
CA GLY A 31 -23.45 3.42 7.28
C GLY A 31 -22.96 4.08 8.58
N ARG A 32 -22.23 3.37 9.44
CA ARG A 32 -21.64 3.97 10.65
C ARG A 32 -20.49 4.91 10.31
N VAL A 33 -20.37 6.01 11.04
CA VAL A 33 -19.23 6.92 10.94
C VAL A 33 -18.01 6.25 11.55
N ILE A 34 -16.96 6.02 10.74
CA ILE A 34 -15.69 5.45 11.17
C ILE A 34 -14.75 6.56 11.65
N ALA A 35 -14.68 7.63 10.89
CA ALA A 35 -13.80 8.75 11.18
C ALA A 35 -14.39 10.07 10.66
N LYS A 36 -14.12 11.14 11.39
CA LYS A 36 -14.50 12.51 11.00
C LYS A 36 -13.26 13.38 11.08
N THR A 37 -12.82 13.92 9.95
CA THR A 37 -11.74 14.90 9.91
C THR A 37 -12.36 16.28 9.86
N PRO A 38 -12.10 17.15 10.84
CA PRO A 38 -12.61 18.52 10.83
C PRO A 38 -12.02 19.31 9.65
N SER A 39 -12.71 20.37 9.24
CA SER A 39 -12.14 21.37 8.34
C SER A 39 -11.16 22.26 9.10
N VAL A 40 -10.08 22.68 8.47
CA VAL A 40 -9.18 23.70 9.00
C VAL A 40 -9.79 25.08 8.79
N GLY A 41 -10.04 25.82 9.88
CA GLY A 41 -10.51 27.20 9.83
C GLY A 41 -9.37 28.20 9.63
N LEU A 42 -9.71 29.39 9.14
CA LEU A 42 -8.77 30.52 9.15
C LEU A 42 -8.62 31.02 10.61
N GLY A 43 -7.54 30.65 11.26
CA GLY A 43 -7.27 31.00 12.67
C GLY A 43 -7.08 29.80 13.61
N ASP A 44 -7.14 28.59 13.07
CA ASP A 44 -6.81 27.39 13.84
C ASP A 44 -5.33 27.39 14.25
N ASP A 45 -5.05 26.80 15.40
CA ASP A 45 -3.68 26.64 15.86
C ASP A 45 -2.88 25.70 14.94
N GLN A 46 -1.56 25.90 14.90
CA GLN A 46 -0.66 25.15 14.02
C GLN A 46 -0.71 23.64 14.26
N GLU A 47 -1.02 23.20 15.48
CA GLU A 47 -1.09 21.80 15.82
C GLU A 47 -2.32 21.12 15.21
N SER A 48 -3.49 21.74 15.29
CA SER A 48 -4.71 21.23 14.65
C SER A 48 -4.61 21.16 13.11
N VAL A 49 -3.93 22.17 12.53
CA VAL A 49 -3.63 22.17 11.08
C VAL A 49 -2.73 20.99 10.72
N ASN A 50 -1.67 20.72 11.47
CA ASN A 50 -0.75 19.61 11.21
C ASN A 50 -1.43 18.24 11.33
N VAL A 51 -2.28 18.04 12.34
CA VAL A 51 -3.06 16.81 12.51
C VAL A 51 -3.99 16.59 11.31
N THR A 52 -4.72 17.61 10.90
CA THR A 52 -5.64 17.50 9.75
C THR A 52 -4.89 17.25 8.45
N LEU A 53 -3.73 17.87 8.23
CA LEU A 53 -2.88 17.62 7.08
C LEU A 53 -2.36 16.18 7.07
N PHE A 54 -1.91 15.67 8.21
CA PHE A 54 -1.44 14.29 8.33
C PHE A 54 -2.56 13.28 8.00
N ASP A 55 -3.75 13.46 8.56
CA ASP A 55 -4.92 12.61 8.27
C ASP A 55 -5.27 12.62 6.77
N ASN A 56 -5.26 13.79 6.13
CA ASN A 56 -5.51 13.91 4.71
C ASN A 56 -4.41 13.23 3.87
N MET A 57 -3.13 13.31 4.29
CA MET A 57 -2.03 12.60 3.62
C MET A 57 -2.20 11.09 3.70
N VAL A 58 -2.47 10.55 4.89
CA VAL A 58 -2.70 9.11 5.11
C VAL A 58 -3.87 8.62 4.25
N ARG A 59 -4.96 9.36 4.23
CA ARG A 59 -6.15 9.02 3.42
C ARG A 59 -5.85 9.02 1.92
N THR A 60 -5.17 10.06 1.43
CA THR A 60 -4.81 10.17 0.01
C THR A 60 -3.87 9.03 -0.38
N PHE A 61 -2.93 8.69 0.48
CA PHE A 61 -2.00 7.58 0.29
C PHE A 61 -2.75 6.24 0.22
N SER A 62 -3.63 5.97 1.18
CA SER A 62 -4.44 4.74 1.21
C SER A 62 -5.31 4.59 -0.05
N ARG A 63 -5.96 5.68 -0.48
CA ARG A 63 -6.76 5.69 -1.72
C ARG A 63 -5.90 5.43 -2.96
N ASN A 64 -4.72 6.01 -3.04
CA ASN A 64 -3.80 5.79 -4.15
C ASN A 64 -3.31 4.34 -4.21
N ILE A 65 -3.00 3.73 -3.05
CA ILE A 65 -2.67 2.30 -2.98
C ILE A 65 -3.84 1.47 -3.50
N GLU A 66 -5.05 1.71 -2.99
CA GLU A 66 -6.24 0.96 -3.40
C GLU A 66 -6.49 1.07 -4.92
N LEU A 67 -6.39 2.26 -5.49
CA LEU A 67 -6.52 2.47 -6.94
C LEU A 67 -5.43 1.75 -7.72
N ASN A 68 -4.17 1.85 -7.31
CA ASN A 68 -3.07 1.16 -7.99
C ASN A 68 -3.23 -0.36 -7.92
N VAL A 69 -3.65 -0.90 -6.79
CA VAL A 69 -3.93 -2.34 -6.66
C VAL A 69 -5.04 -2.76 -7.62
N LYS A 70 -6.19 -2.07 -7.60
CA LYS A 70 -7.36 -2.43 -8.41
C LYS A 70 -7.17 -2.22 -9.91
N LEU A 71 -6.50 -1.14 -10.30
CA LEU A 71 -6.40 -0.74 -11.71
C LEU A 71 -5.13 -1.22 -12.41
N ALA A 72 -4.07 -1.54 -11.68
CA ALA A 72 -2.80 -1.96 -12.25
C ALA A 72 -2.36 -3.35 -11.78
N ILE A 73 -2.24 -3.56 -10.46
CA ILE A 73 -1.63 -4.78 -9.93
C ILE A 73 -2.52 -5.99 -10.18
N VAL A 74 -3.80 -5.93 -9.82
CA VAL A 74 -4.73 -7.07 -9.99
C VAL A 74 -4.91 -7.44 -11.47
N PRO A 75 -5.17 -6.50 -12.41
CA PRO A 75 -5.24 -6.84 -13.83
C PRO A 75 -3.93 -7.41 -14.38
N ALA A 76 -2.77 -6.85 -13.99
CA ALA A 76 -1.47 -7.38 -14.40
C ALA A 76 -1.24 -8.80 -13.88
N LEU A 77 -1.61 -9.09 -12.63
CA LEU A 77 -1.53 -10.44 -12.07
C LEU A 77 -2.42 -11.42 -12.84
N HIS A 78 -3.65 -11.04 -13.14
CA HIS A 78 -4.55 -11.87 -13.98
C HIS A 78 -3.95 -12.13 -15.36
N GLN A 79 -3.37 -11.12 -16.01
CA GLN A 79 -2.71 -11.26 -17.30
C GLN A 79 -1.56 -12.27 -17.22
N ILE A 80 -0.66 -12.10 -16.25
CA ILE A 80 0.49 -13.00 -16.04
C ILE A 80 0.01 -14.44 -15.81
N LEU A 81 -1.00 -14.65 -14.98
CA LEU A 81 -1.53 -15.98 -14.67
C LEU A 81 -2.27 -16.62 -15.87
N SER A 82 -2.80 -15.80 -16.79
CA SER A 82 -3.41 -16.30 -18.02
C SER A 82 -2.39 -16.73 -19.09
N GLU A 83 -1.23 -16.07 -19.10
CA GLU A 83 -0.18 -16.32 -20.10
C GLU A 83 0.85 -17.37 -19.63
N HIS A 84 1.03 -17.52 -18.33
CA HIS A 84 2.07 -18.37 -17.72
C HIS A 84 1.48 -19.31 -16.69
N SER A 85 1.93 -20.57 -16.73
CA SER A 85 1.64 -21.53 -15.67
C SER A 85 2.80 -21.59 -14.69
N PHE A 86 2.56 -21.16 -13.46
CA PHE A 86 3.55 -21.26 -12.38
C PHE A 86 3.39 -22.59 -11.65
N SER A 87 4.52 -23.20 -11.26
CA SER A 87 4.54 -24.34 -10.35
C SER A 87 5.08 -23.92 -8.98
N LYS A 88 4.70 -24.65 -7.93
CA LYS A 88 5.27 -24.42 -6.57
C LYS A 88 6.79 -24.55 -6.56
N ASN A 89 7.32 -25.49 -7.35
CA ASN A 89 8.75 -25.73 -7.46
C ASN A 89 9.48 -24.53 -8.09
N PHE A 90 8.90 -23.95 -9.15
CA PHE A 90 9.44 -22.75 -9.78
C PHE A 90 9.52 -21.57 -8.79
N ILE A 91 8.45 -21.34 -8.03
CA ILE A 91 8.43 -20.26 -7.02
C ILE A 91 9.46 -20.54 -5.91
N PHE A 92 9.60 -21.80 -5.49
CA PHE A 92 10.61 -22.18 -4.53
C PHE A 92 12.04 -21.93 -5.04
N GLU A 93 12.36 -22.38 -6.25
CA GLU A 93 13.67 -22.16 -6.87
C GLU A 93 13.97 -20.66 -7.03
N MET A 94 13.00 -19.87 -7.47
CA MET A 94 13.13 -18.41 -7.57
C MET A 94 13.49 -17.77 -6.22
N CYS A 95 12.84 -18.22 -5.14
CA CYS A 95 13.15 -17.75 -3.79
C CYS A 95 14.52 -18.22 -3.31
N ASP A 96 14.90 -19.47 -3.62
CA ASP A 96 16.18 -20.03 -3.20
C ASP A 96 17.38 -19.38 -3.89
N TYR A 97 17.24 -18.98 -5.15
CA TYR A 97 18.27 -18.23 -5.88
C TYR A 97 18.34 -16.74 -5.50
N SER A 98 17.37 -16.21 -4.79
CA SER A 98 17.34 -14.80 -4.41
C SER A 98 18.37 -14.50 -3.31
N PRO A 99 19.28 -13.54 -3.52
CA PRO A 99 20.23 -13.13 -2.48
C PRO A 99 19.57 -12.35 -1.33
N LEU A 100 18.33 -11.88 -1.51
CA LEU A 100 17.59 -11.09 -0.52
C LEU A 100 16.86 -11.97 0.50
N ILE A 101 16.66 -13.26 0.19
CA ILE A 101 15.88 -14.17 1.03
C ILE A 101 16.83 -15.05 1.85
N PRO A 102 16.82 -14.95 3.20
CA PRO A 102 17.58 -15.86 4.04
C PRO A 102 17.16 -17.32 3.79
N LYS A 103 18.12 -18.23 3.71
CA LYS A 103 17.85 -19.66 3.44
C LYS A 103 16.85 -20.29 4.42
N SER A 104 16.85 -19.84 5.67
CA SER A 104 15.88 -20.26 6.71
C SER A 104 14.44 -19.82 6.43
N SER A 105 14.23 -18.82 5.56
CA SER A 105 12.90 -18.25 5.25
C SER A 105 12.38 -18.64 3.86
N VAL A 106 13.19 -19.30 3.02
CA VAL A 106 12.84 -19.65 1.64
C VAL A 106 11.51 -20.42 1.55
N HIS A 107 11.33 -21.46 2.38
CA HIS A 107 10.11 -22.26 2.37
C HIS A 107 8.85 -21.45 2.72
N LEU A 108 8.93 -20.59 3.74
CA LEU A 108 7.78 -19.79 4.18
C LEU A 108 7.44 -18.72 3.15
N ILE A 109 8.46 -18.05 2.59
CA ILE A 109 8.26 -16.99 1.60
C ILE A 109 7.74 -17.58 0.29
N SER A 110 8.31 -18.68 -0.20
CA SER A 110 7.82 -19.34 -1.42
C SER A 110 6.39 -19.85 -1.27
N HIS A 111 6.03 -20.37 -0.09
CA HIS A 111 4.66 -20.78 0.18
C HIS A 111 3.69 -19.58 0.21
N ALA A 112 4.08 -18.48 0.86
CA ALA A 112 3.27 -17.26 0.88
C ALA A 112 3.07 -16.67 -0.52
N LEU A 113 4.13 -16.65 -1.34
CA LEU A 113 4.03 -16.19 -2.74
C LEU A 113 3.10 -17.09 -3.56
N TRP A 114 3.18 -18.41 -3.37
CA TRP A 114 2.26 -19.35 -4.01
C TRP A 114 0.80 -19.05 -3.64
N LEU A 115 0.50 -18.89 -2.35
CA LEU A 115 -0.84 -18.52 -1.87
C LEU A 115 -1.32 -17.20 -2.47
N GLY A 116 -0.40 -16.23 -2.63
CA GLY A 116 -0.70 -14.96 -3.30
C GLY A 116 -1.10 -15.14 -4.76
N LEU A 117 -0.47 -16.07 -5.49
CA LEU A 117 -0.84 -16.41 -6.87
C LEU A 117 -2.20 -17.11 -6.96
N GLU A 118 -2.59 -17.85 -5.91
CA GLU A 118 -3.92 -18.47 -5.79
C GLU A 118 -4.99 -17.50 -5.22
N PHE A 119 -4.68 -16.23 -5.06
CA PHE A 119 -5.56 -15.20 -4.47
C PHE A 119 -5.93 -15.40 -2.99
N GLU A 120 -5.23 -16.29 -2.28
CA GLU A 120 -5.36 -16.50 -0.85
C GLU A 120 -4.57 -15.45 -0.04
N PHE A 121 -4.84 -14.17 -0.31
CA PHE A 121 -4.07 -13.05 0.21
C PHE A 121 -4.07 -12.95 1.73
N SER A 122 -5.16 -13.31 2.38
CA SER A 122 -5.25 -13.26 3.85
C SER A 122 -4.19 -14.15 4.50
N THR A 123 -4.12 -15.41 4.06
CA THR A 123 -3.13 -16.38 4.56
C THR A 123 -1.71 -16.00 4.15
N ALA A 124 -1.54 -15.56 2.90
CA ALA A 124 -0.24 -15.12 2.38
C ALA A 124 0.36 -13.98 3.22
N ILE A 125 -0.43 -12.96 3.57
CA ILE A 125 0.03 -11.82 4.37
C ILE A 125 0.45 -12.25 5.77
N HIS A 126 -0.30 -13.12 6.43
CA HIS A 126 0.04 -13.60 7.77
C HIS A 126 1.36 -14.38 7.80
N ILE A 127 1.71 -15.05 6.71
CA ILE A 127 2.99 -15.77 6.60
C ILE A 127 4.12 -14.81 6.22
N ILE A 128 3.90 -13.91 5.23
CA ILE A 128 4.98 -13.10 4.67
C ILE A 128 5.38 -11.93 5.57
N ALA A 129 4.44 -11.32 6.31
CA ALA A 129 4.72 -10.13 7.11
C ALA A 129 5.84 -10.33 8.15
N PRO A 130 5.83 -11.41 8.98
CA PRO A 130 6.93 -11.64 9.92
C PRO A 130 8.25 -11.99 9.22
N GLN A 131 8.21 -12.59 8.01
CA GLN A 131 9.42 -12.88 7.25
C GLN A 131 10.07 -11.62 6.68
N LEU A 132 9.27 -10.64 6.24
CA LEU A 132 9.78 -9.34 5.79
C LEU A 132 10.45 -8.58 6.94
N GLU A 133 9.86 -8.59 8.12
CA GLU A 133 10.46 -8.00 9.32
C GLU A 133 11.83 -8.65 9.64
N LYS A 134 11.91 -9.98 9.55
CA LYS A 134 13.15 -10.71 9.74
C LYS A 134 14.21 -10.31 8.71
N ILE A 135 13.86 -10.23 7.42
CA ILE A 135 14.77 -9.81 6.36
C ILE A 135 15.35 -8.42 6.65
N VAL A 136 14.49 -7.46 7.04
CA VAL A 136 14.92 -6.09 7.34
C VAL A 136 15.85 -6.03 8.56
N ARG A 137 15.68 -6.91 9.53
CA ARG A 137 16.55 -6.95 10.73
C ARG A 137 17.90 -7.62 10.49
N GLU A 138 17.99 -8.51 9.49
CA GLU A 138 19.22 -9.27 9.20
C GLU A 138 20.14 -8.56 8.18
N GLN A 139 19.68 -7.42 7.59
CA GLN A 139 20.51 -6.56 6.71
C GLN A 139 21.18 -5.42 7.50
#